data_f049c8c73501ae7965df4be45ff53b12
#
_entry.id   f049c8c73501ae7965df4be45ff53b12
#
_cell.length_a   1.000
_cell.length_b   1.000
_cell.length_c   1.000
_cell.angle_alpha   90.00
_cell.angle_beta   90.00
_cell.angle_gamma   90.00
#
_symmetry.space_group_name_H-M   'P 1'
#
loop_
_entity.id
_entity.type
_entity.pdbx_description
1 polymer ?
#
loop_
_entity_poly.entity_id
_entity_poly.type
_entity_poly.pdbx_seq_one_letter_code
_entity_poly.pdbx_strand_id
1 'polypeptide(L)'
;MSHFSVAVFTEPGQLDVDALLEPFWEGIEFPRYVDETKAELIARGREEAGNVEISDDEAYRVATKYYDAENLDPITGDHYTTYNPNSKWDWYEVGGRWSDMLFAKDDMYRHDSLAVSNINFDLMREYELEGLTPYQEYINGDHFYKKEYLLSRYPNEETYIKKMTEFSTFAVLTPDGQWHEKGEMGWFG
;
A
#
# COMPACT_ATOMS: atom_id res chain seq x y z
N MET A 1 -5.91 -6.07 10.28
CA MET A 1 -4.62 -5.89 9.60
C MET A 1 -4.84 -6.04 8.10
N SER A 2 -4.53 -5.04 7.30
CA SER A 2 -4.58 -5.13 5.83
C SER A 2 -3.25 -5.70 5.33
N HIS A 3 -3.31 -6.60 4.35
CA HIS A 3 -2.12 -7.14 3.70
C HIS A 3 -1.99 -6.48 2.32
N PHE A 4 -0.79 -6.20 1.92
CA PHE A 4 -0.49 -5.63 0.61
C PHE A 4 0.79 -6.24 0.03
N SER A 5 0.98 -6.13 -1.27
CA SER A 5 2.16 -6.63 -1.98
C SER A 5 3.09 -5.48 -2.33
N VAL A 6 4.39 -5.73 -2.23
CA VAL A 6 5.45 -4.80 -2.65
C VAL A 6 6.37 -5.51 -3.61
N ALA A 7 6.63 -4.90 -4.77
CA ALA A 7 7.70 -5.36 -5.65
C ALA A 7 9.03 -4.74 -5.18
N VAL A 8 9.96 -5.57 -4.74
CA VAL A 8 11.29 -5.14 -4.34
C VAL A 8 12.27 -5.41 -5.46
N PHE A 9 12.84 -4.36 -6.04
CA PHE A 9 13.90 -4.46 -7.03
C PHE A 9 15.26 -4.37 -6.35
N THR A 10 16.15 -5.28 -6.71
CA THR A 10 17.52 -5.31 -6.22
C THR A 10 18.50 -5.20 -7.38
N GLU A 11 19.72 -4.76 -7.12
CA GLU A 11 20.80 -4.86 -8.10
C GLU A 11 21.13 -6.32 -8.41
N PRO A 12 21.58 -6.65 -9.65
CA PRO A 12 21.96 -8.00 -9.99
C PRO A 12 23.04 -8.56 -9.05
N GLY A 13 22.70 -9.65 -8.37
CA GLY A 13 23.60 -10.32 -7.41
C GLY A 13 23.57 -9.76 -5.98
N GLN A 14 22.75 -8.76 -5.71
CA GLN A 14 22.44 -8.24 -4.37
C GLN A 14 21.00 -8.58 -4.02
N LEU A 15 20.79 -9.67 -3.29
CA LEU A 15 19.45 -10.13 -2.89
C LEU A 15 19.17 -9.79 -1.41
N ASP A 16 19.65 -8.65 -0.94
CA ASP A 16 19.41 -8.21 0.43
C ASP A 16 18.12 -7.40 0.52
N VAL A 17 17.01 -8.13 0.49
CA VAL A 17 15.64 -7.56 0.62
C VAL A 17 15.47 -6.96 2.03
N ASP A 18 16.03 -7.59 3.05
CA ASP A 18 15.96 -7.13 4.43
C ASP A 18 16.55 -5.72 4.56
N ALA A 19 17.75 -5.49 4.03
CA ALA A 19 18.41 -4.19 4.11
C ALA A 19 17.64 -3.08 3.38
N LEU A 20 16.94 -3.40 2.27
CA LEU A 20 16.11 -2.44 1.55
C LEU A 20 14.81 -2.12 2.29
N LEU A 21 14.20 -3.10 2.96
CA LEU A 21 12.95 -2.92 3.68
C LEU A 21 13.14 -2.34 5.08
N GLU A 22 14.29 -2.57 5.73
CA GLU A 22 14.56 -2.14 7.10
C GLU A 22 14.19 -0.68 7.38
N PRO A 23 14.52 0.33 6.54
CA PRO A 23 14.19 1.73 6.82
C PRO A 23 12.69 2.03 6.98
N PHE A 24 11.84 1.14 6.48
CA PHE A 24 10.38 1.26 6.49
C PHE A 24 9.70 0.40 7.55
N TRP A 25 10.47 -0.25 8.41
CA TRP A 25 9.91 -1.07 9.49
C TRP A 25 9.40 -0.20 10.63
N GLU A 26 8.17 -0.49 11.08
CA GLU A 26 7.53 0.28 12.17
C GLU A 26 8.26 0.17 13.52
N GLY A 27 8.99 -0.93 13.76
CA GLY A 27 9.72 -1.16 15.00
C GLY A 27 11.01 -0.34 15.17
N ILE A 28 11.40 0.50 14.21
CA ILE A 28 12.55 1.41 14.36
C ILE A 28 12.13 2.60 15.23
N GLU A 29 12.79 2.76 16.36
CA GLU A 29 12.63 3.94 17.21
C GLU A 29 13.44 5.13 16.68
N PHE A 30 12.77 6.25 16.49
CA PHE A 30 13.37 7.54 16.16
C PHE A 30 13.59 8.38 17.41
N PRO A 31 14.53 9.34 17.39
CA PRO A 31 14.58 10.39 18.40
C PRO A 31 13.23 11.07 18.50
N ARG A 32 12.75 11.34 19.73
CA ARG A 32 11.45 11.99 19.96
C ARG A 32 11.33 13.28 19.17
N TYR A 33 10.27 13.41 18.39
CA TYR A 33 9.99 14.56 17.52
C TYR A 33 8.50 14.95 17.61
N VAL A 34 8.19 16.18 17.16
CA VAL A 34 6.79 16.63 17.03
C VAL A 34 6.18 15.91 15.82
N ASP A 35 5.17 15.09 16.08
CA ASP A 35 4.41 14.39 15.05
C ASP A 35 3.28 15.28 14.51
N GLU A 36 2.49 15.86 15.43
CA GLU A 36 1.45 16.83 15.09
C GLU A 36 1.55 18.04 16.02
N THR A 37 1.50 19.22 15.45
CA THR A 37 1.35 20.46 16.23
C THR A 37 -0.06 20.59 16.77
N LYS A 38 -0.26 21.37 17.83
CA LYS A 38 -1.59 21.68 18.37
C LYS A 38 -2.56 22.19 17.31
N ALA A 39 -2.07 22.99 16.33
CA ALA A 39 -2.89 23.53 15.27
C ALA A 39 -3.39 22.43 14.32
N GLU A 40 -2.53 21.47 13.97
CA GLU A 40 -2.88 20.30 13.16
C GLU A 40 -3.87 19.39 13.90
N LEU A 41 -3.64 19.14 15.18
CA LEU A 41 -4.57 18.39 16.03
C LEU A 41 -5.96 19.04 16.07
N ILE A 42 -6.05 20.36 16.21
CA ILE A 42 -7.34 21.08 16.18
C ILE A 42 -8.00 20.94 14.80
N ALA A 43 -7.23 21.07 13.71
CA ALA A 43 -7.77 20.91 12.37
C ALA A 43 -8.32 19.50 12.13
N ARG A 44 -7.57 18.47 12.51
CA ARG A 44 -7.98 17.06 12.42
C ARG A 44 -9.21 16.77 13.30
N GLY A 45 -9.25 17.29 14.52
CA GLY A 45 -10.38 17.10 15.41
C GLY A 45 -11.70 17.71 14.89
N ARG A 46 -11.63 18.83 14.16
CA ARG A 46 -12.79 19.41 13.45
C ARG A 46 -13.24 18.52 12.31
N GLU A 47 -12.31 17.96 11.55
CA GLU A 47 -12.62 17.03 10.46
C GLU A 47 -13.29 15.76 10.99
N GLU A 48 -12.74 15.16 12.05
CA GLU A 48 -13.31 13.98 12.72
C GLU A 48 -14.71 14.23 13.32
N ALA A 49 -14.98 15.46 13.76
CA ALA A 49 -16.31 15.87 14.20
C ALA A 49 -17.34 16.09 13.08
N GLY A 50 -16.95 15.83 11.80
CA GLY A 50 -17.82 15.95 10.63
C GLY A 50 -18.09 17.40 10.22
N ASN A 51 -17.13 18.30 10.41
CA ASN A 51 -17.23 19.74 10.11
C ASN A 51 -18.36 20.46 10.89
N VAL A 52 -18.77 19.91 12.04
CA VAL A 52 -19.63 20.62 12.98
C VAL A 52 -18.81 21.77 13.59
N GLU A 53 -19.45 22.93 13.75
CA GLU A 53 -18.81 24.07 14.39
C GLU A 53 -18.58 23.79 15.88
N ILE A 54 -17.35 23.42 16.24
CA ILE A 54 -16.90 23.14 17.59
C ILE A 54 -15.75 24.09 17.97
N SER A 55 -15.59 24.35 19.26
CA SER A 55 -14.47 25.14 19.77
C SER A 55 -13.12 24.48 19.55
N ASP A 56 -12.03 25.25 19.58
CA ASP A 56 -10.65 24.72 19.49
C ASP A 56 -10.37 23.69 20.59
N ASP A 57 -10.84 23.93 21.81
CA ASP A 57 -10.67 23.02 22.95
C ASP A 57 -11.43 21.71 22.77
N GLU A 58 -12.61 21.74 22.15
CA GLU A 58 -13.36 20.53 21.81
C GLU A 58 -12.69 19.76 20.68
N ALA A 59 -12.27 20.44 19.63
CA ALA A 59 -11.55 19.85 18.52
C ALA A 59 -10.25 19.18 18.98
N TYR A 60 -9.47 19.86 19.80
CA TYR A 60 -8.26 19.31 20.39
C TYR A 60 -8.55 18.05 21.23
N ARG A 61 -9.60 18.06 22.06
CA ARG A 61 -10.01 16.88 22.85
C ARG A 61 -10.46 15.71 21.98
N VAL A 62 -11.13 15.97 20.87
CA VAL A 62 -11.52 14.94 19.90
C VAL A 62 -10.28 14.29 19.29
N ALA A 63 -9.34 15.08 18.80
CA ALA A 63 -8.12 14.59 18.16
C ALA A 63 -7.21 13.81 19.12
N THR A 64 -7.13 14.26 20.40
CA THR A 64 -6.20 13.68 21.38
C THR A 64 -6.83 12.61 22.26
N LYS A 65 -8.07 12.23 22.01
CA LYS A 65 -8.87 11.31 22.84
C LYS A 65 -8.17 9.99 23.18
N TYR A 66 -7.32 9.51 22.28
CA TYR A 66 -6.64 8.23 22.40
C TYR A 66 -5.13 8.37 22.61
N TYR A 67 -4.62 9.60 22.77
CA TYR A 67 -3.21 9.84 23.01
C TYR A 67 -2.87 9.75 24.48
N ASP A 68 -1.73 9.16 24.78
CA ASP A 68 -1.19 9.17 26.13
C ASP A 68 -0.75 10.58 26.51
N ALA A 69 -1.09 10.99 27.74
CA ALA A 69 -0.80 12.34 28.22
C ALA A 69 0.71 12.66 28.25
N GLU A 70 1.57 11.66 28.38
CA GLU A 70 3.03 11.80 28.33
C GLU A 70 3.58 12.16 26.95
N ASN A 71 2.79 11.91 25.91
CA ASN A 71 3.12 12.24 24.53
C ASN A 71 2.62 13.62 24.11
N LEU A 72 1.84 14.29 24.97
CA LEU A 72 1.38 15.65 24.74
C LEU A 72 2.22 16.65 25.55
N ASP A 73 2.75 17.68 24.88
CA ASP A 73 3.47 18.75 25.55
C ASP A 73 2.50 19.60 26.38
N PRO A 74 2.69 19.72 27.70
CA PRO A 74 1.76 20.44 28.56
C PRO A 74 1.76 21.96 28.33
N ILE A 75 2.75 22.52 27.64
CA ILE A 75 2.90 23.95 27.36
C ILE A 75 2.39 24.29 25.96
N THR A 76 2.88 23.61 24.95
CA THR A 76 2.52 23.86 23.55
C THR A 76 1.25 23.14 23.11
N GLY A 77 0.99 21.97 23.69
CA GLY A 77 -0.10 21.07 23.29
C GLY A 77 0.22 20.24 22.05
N ASP A 78 1.48 20.20 21.63
CA ASP A 78 1.91 19.40 20.49
C ASP A 78 2.00 17.92 20.89
N HIS A 79 1.77 17.03 19.93
CA HIS A 79 1.98 15.59 20.08
C HIS A 79 3.39 15.21 19.67
N TYR A 80 4.03 14.40 20.48
CA TYR A 80 5.36 13.85 20.26
C TYR A 80 5.31 12.33 20.10
N THR A 81 6.14 11.83 19.23
CA THR A 81 6.31 10.38 19.03
C THR A 81 7.78 9.99 18.87
N THR A 82 8.07 8.69 19.01
CA THR A 82 9.33 8.04 18.60
C THR A 82 9.11 7.07 17.46
N TYR A 83 7.91 7.05 16.89
CA TYR A 83 7.53 6.16 15.81
C TYR A 83 8.30 6.49 14.52
N ASN A 84 8.61 5.47 13.73
CA ASN A 84 9.31 5.67 12.45
C ASN A 84 8.41 6.44 11.46
N PRO A 85 8.75 7.70 11.08
CA PRO A 85 7.94 8.49 10.14
C PRO A 85 7.87 7.88 8.74
N ASN A 86 8.80 6.98 8.40
CA ASN A 86 8.84 6.26 7.13
C ASN A 86 8.16 4.89 7.21
N SER A 87 7.56 4.53 8.33
CA SER A 87 6.97 3.22 8.56
C SER A 87 5.94 2.87 7.49
N LYS A 88 6.07 1.65 6.96
CA LYS A 88 5.18 1.10 5.93
C LYS A 88 4.71 -0.30 6.28
N TRP A 89 5.43 -1.05 7.12
CA TRP A 89 5.16 -2.45 7.41
C TRP A 89 5.56 -2.85 8.84
N ASP A 90 4.89 -3.87 9.38
CA ASP A 90 5.14 -4.50 10.69
C ASP A 90 5.87 -5.85 10.56
N TRP A 91 5.50 -6.66 9.57
CA TRP A 91 6.23 -7.86 9.18
C TRP A 91 5.99 -8.16 7.69
N TYR A 92 6.88 -8.92 7.07
CA TYR A 92 6.74 -9.34 5.69
C TYR A 92 7.20 -10.77 5.47
N GLU A 93 6.81 -11.35 4.35
CA GLU A 93 7.23 -12.65 3.86
C GLU A 93 7.39 -12.57 2.34
N VAL A 94 8.51 -13.09 1.82
CA VAL A 94 8.71 -13.17 0.37
C VAL A 94 7.72 -14.16 -0.23
N GLY A 95 6.99 -13.73 -1.25
CA GLY A 95 5.89 -14.49 -1.82
C GLY A 95 4.62 -14.40 -0.97
N GLY A 96 4.61 -14.96 0.22
CA GLY A 96 3.48 -14.92 1.15
C GLY A 96 2.16 -15.32 0.50
N ARG A 97 1.16 -14.45 0.56
CA ARG A 97 -0.14 -14.62 -0.12
C ARG A 97 -0.06 -14.61 -1.64
N TRP A 98 1.01 -14.04 -2.17
CA TRP A 98 1.28 -13.88 -3.59
C TRP A 98 2.43 -14.77 -4.04
N SER A 99 2.67 -15.89 -3.34
CA SER A 99 3.65 -16.89 -3.74
C SER A 99 3.39 -17.39 -5.14
N ASP A 100 4.47 -17.71 -5.83
CA ASP A 100 4.42 -18.33 -7.16
C ASP A 100 3.69 -17.47 -8.21
N MET A 101 3.83 -16.15 -8.15
CA MET A 101 3.18 -15.26 -9.13
C MET A 101 4.01 -15.02 -10.38
N LEU A 102 5.34 -15.17 -10.31
CA LEU A 102 6.23 -14.88 -11.42
C LEU A 102 6.46 -16.12 -12.27
N PHE A 103 6.29 -16.01 -13.59
CA PHE A 103 6.60 -17.05 -14.56
C PHE A 103 7.96 -16.77 -15.22
N ALA A 104 8.83 -17.78 -15.29
CA ALA A 104 10.11 -17.66 -15.97
C ALA A 104 9.99 -17.89 -17.47
N LYS A 105 10.94 -17.34 -18.26
CA LYS A 105 11.06 -17.60 -19.71
C LYS A 105 11.80 -18.89 -20.00
N ASP A 106 12.65 -19.33 -19.11
CA ASP A 106 13.60 -20.43 -19.31
C ASP A 106 13.22 -21.71 -18.56
N ASP A 107 12.16 -21.67 -17.76
CA ASP A 107 11.63 -22.87 -17.13
C ASP A 107 10.08 -22.86 -17.07
N MET A 108 9.50 -23.91 -16.53
CA MET A 108 8.04 -24.07 -16.38
C MET A 108 7.55 -23.86 -14.93
N TYR A 109 8.43 -23.43 -14.04
CA TYR A 109 8.09 -23.23 -12.65
C TYR A 109 7.64 -21.80 -12.39
N ARG A 110 6.96 -21.62 -11.28
CA ARG A 110 6.54 -20.30 -10.77
C ARG A 110 7.47 -19.92 -9.62
N HIS A 111 7.70 -18.64 -9.45
CA HIS A 111 8.72 -18.10 -8.56
C HIS A 111 8.23 -16.90 -7.77
N ASP A 112 8.84 -16.68 -6.61
CA ASP A 112 8.66 -15.47 -5.79
C ASP A 112 9.73 -14.41 -6.08
N SER A 113 10.80 -14.80 -6.76
CA SER A 113 11.90 -13.93 -7.14
C SER A 113 12.51 -14.36 -8.46
N LEU A 114 12.65 -13.42 -9.40
CA LEU A 114 13.27 -13.63 -10.71
C LEU A 114 14.05 -12.41 -11.14
N ALA A 115 15.09 -12.63 -11.97
CA ALA A 115 15.65 -11.53 -12.74
C ALA A 115 14.56 -10.95 -13.66
N VAL A 116 14.41 -9.62 -13.69
CA VAL A 116 13.35 -8.95 -14.48
C VAL A 116 13.41 -9.36 -15.96
N SER A 117 14.62 -9.52 -16.52
CA SER A 117 14.82 -9.99 -17.89
C SER A 117 14.29 -11.40 -18.14
N ASN A 118 14.15 -12.22 -17.09
CA ASN A 118 13.65 -13.60 -17.17
C ASN A 118 12.14 -13.72 -16.91
N ILE A 119 11.46 -12.66 -16.48
CA ILE A 119 10.01 -12.69 -16.24
C ILE A 119 9.28 -12.82 -17.59
N ASN A 120 8.38 -13.78 -17.67
CA ASN A 120 7.48 -14.01 -18.82
C ASN A 120 6.12 -13.35 -18.56
N PHE A 121 6.05 -12.04 -18.80
CA PHE A 121 4.81 -11.26 -18.60
C PHE A 121 3.67 -11.70 -19.53
N ASP A 122 3.98 -12.22 -20.71
CA ASP A 122 2.94 -12.72 -21.63
C ASP A 122 2.25 -13.96 -21.06
N LEU A 123 3.03 -14.91 -20.54
CA LEU A 123 2.49 -16.11 -19.89
C LEU A 123 1.73 -15.78 -18.59
N MET A 124 2.22 -14.83 -17.80
CA MET A 124 1.47 -14.32 -16.63
C MET A 124 0.10 -13.80 -17.04
N ARG A 125 0.05 -13.00 -18.10
CA ARG A 125 -1.20 -12.46 -18.63
C ARG A 125 -2.13 -13.54 -19.19
N GLU A 126 -1.60 -14.51 -19.90
CA GLU A 126 -2.39 -15.65 -20.41
C GLU A 126 -3.03 -16.42 -19.25
N TYR A 127 -2.27 -16.69 -18.19
CA TYR A 127 -2.76 -17.36 -17.00
C TYR A 127 -3.92 -16.61 -16.32
N GLU A 128 -3.79 -15.30 -16.16
CA GLU A 128 -4.87 -14.47 -15.60
C GLU A 128 -6.10 -14.43 -16.52
N LEU A 129 -5.90 -14.44 -17.85
CA LEU A 129 -6.99 -14.49 -18.82
C LEU A 129 -7.78 -15.81 -18.75
N GLU A 130 -7.13 -16.94 -18.55
CA GLU A 130 -7.78 -18.26 -18.44
C GLU A 130 -8.70 -18.34 -17.23
N GLY A 131 -8.32 -17.67 -16.11
CA GLY A 131 -9.13 -17.63 -14.88
C GLY A 131 -10.18 -16.52 -14.85
N LEU A 132 -10.21 -15.64 -15.85
CA LEU A 132 -11.02 -14.44 -15.82
C LEU A 132 -12.51 -14.73 -16.09
N THR A 133 -13.38 -14.29 -15.18
CA THR A 133 -14.84 -14.32 -15.39
C THR A 133 -15.22 -13.46 -16.61
N PRO A 134 -16.08 -13.94 -17.52
CA PRO A 134 -16.54 -13.14 -18.66
C PRO A 134 -17.12 -11.79 -18.24
N TYR A 135 -16.81 -10.73 -18.97
CA TYR A 135 -17.17 -9.34 -18.60
C TYR A 135 -18.65 -9.17 -18.25
N GLN A 136 -19.56 -9.72 -19.05
CA GLN A 136 -21.00 -9.58 -18.82
C GLN A 136 -21.45 -10.33 -17.56
N GLU A 137 -20.86 -11.46 -17.29
CA GLU A 137 -21.11 -12.25 -16.08
C GLU A 137 -20.56 -11.50 -14.85
N TYR A 138 -19.35 -10.95 -14.95
CA TYR A 138 -18.75 -10.13 -13.90
C TYR A 138 -19.62 -8.92 -13.56
N ILE A 139 -20.01 -8.09 -14.56
CA ILE A 139 -20.80 -6.87 -14.32
C ILE A 139 -22.20 -7.14 -13.74
N ASN A 140 -22.79 -8.30 -14.05
CA ASN A 140 -24.14 -8.67 -13.61
C ASN A 140 -24.14 -9.64 -12.42
N GLY A 141 -22.98 -10.06 -11.94
CA GLY A 141 -22.83 -10.94 -10.80
C GLY A 141 -23.20 -10.29 -9.47
N ASP A 142 -23.16 -11.10 -8.42
CA ASP A 142 -23.39 -10.62 -7.04
C ASP A 142 -22.07 -10.05 -6.48
N HIS A 143 -22.03 -8.74 -6.28
CA HIS A 143 -20.86 -8.01 -5.82
C HIS A 143 -21.17 -7.13 -4.61
N PHE A 144 -20.14 -6.89 -3.79
CA PHE A 144 -20.19 -5.88 -2.73
C PHE A 144 -20.43 -4.47 -3.30
N TYR A 145 -19.86 -4.18 -4.48
CA TYR A 145 -20.00 -2.88 -5.14
C TYR A 145 -21.23 -2.82 -6.03
N LYS A 146 -21.88 -1.64 -6.07
CA LYS A 146 -23.02 -1.39 -6.96
C LYS A 146 -22.59 -1.46 -8.43
N LYS A 147 -23.50 -1.89 -9.29
CA LYS A 147 -23.27 -2.04 -10.74
C LYS A 147 -22.78 -0.74 -11.40
N GLU A 148 -23.32 0.41 -10.99
CA GLU A 148 -22.92 1.72 -11.53
C GLU A 148 -21.44 2.01 -11.24
N TYR A 149 -20.96 1.63 -10.05
CA TYR A 149 -19.54 1.73 -9.71
C TYR A 149 -18.68 0.79 -10.56
N LEU A 150 -19.10 -0.45 -10.75
CA LEU A 150 -18.38 -1.41 -11.60
C LEU A 150 -18.29 -0.91 -13.04
N LEU A 151 -19.41 -0.37 -13.60
CA LEU A 151 -19.43 0.19 -14.95
C LEU A 151 -18.57 1.46 -15.08
N SER A 152 -18.47 2.28 -14.03
CA SER A 152 -17.56 3.43 -14.04
C SER A 152 -16.08 3.01 -14.04
N ARG A 153 -15.75 1.91 -13.37
CA ARG A 153 -14.40 1.36 -13.29
C ARG A 153 -14.01 0.55 -14.53
N TYR A 154 -14.98 -0.17 -15.09
CA TYR A 154 -14.83 -1.07 -16.24
C TYR A 154 -15.90 -0.73 -17.31
N PRO A 155 -15.74 0.37 -18.04
CA PRO A 155 -16.77 0.86 -18.97
C PRO A 155 -17.01 -0.07 -20.16
N ASN A 156 -16.07 -0.95 -20.47
CA ASN A 156 -16.14 -1.94 -21.53
C ASN A 156 -15.24 -3.14 -21.23
N GLU A 157 -15.41 -4.21 -22.01
CA GLU A 157 -14.68 -5.47 -21.85
C GLU A 157 -13.17 -5.31 -22.03
N GLU A 158 -12.72 -4.47 -22.95
CA GLU A 158 -11.29 -4.21 -23.17
C GLU A 158 -10.62 -3.62 -21.90
N THR A 159 -11.26 -2.60 -21.32
CA THR A 159 -10.77 -1.98 -20.06
C THR A 159 -10.82 -2.97 -18.91
N TYR A 160 -11.86 -3.81 -18.84
CA TYR A 160 -11.97 -4.86 -17.84
C TYR A 160 -10.82 -5.86 -17.96
N ILE A 161 -10.63 -6.45 -19.14
CA ILE A 161 -9.55 -7.41 -19.39
C ILE A 161 -8.20 -6.78 -19.02
N LYS A 162 -7.92 -5.58 -19.55
CA LYS A 162 -6.65 -4.90 -19.26
C LYS A 162 -6.41 -4.77 -17.75
N LYS A 163 -7.38 -4.25 -17.00
CA LYS A 163 -7.21 -4.00 -15.56
C LYS A 163 -7.15 -5.27 -14.72
N MET A 164 -7.81 -6.35 -15.15
CA MET A 164 -7.85 -7.60 -14.41
C MET A 164 -6.65 -8.50 -14.69
N THR A 165 -5.97 -8.29 -15.81
CA THR A 165 -4.77 -9.06 -16.21
C THR A 165 -3.47 -8.25 -16.13
N GLU A 166 -3.53 -7.05 -15.60
CA GLU A 166 -2.35 -6.21 -15.37
C GLU A 166 -1.68 -6.62 -14.06
N PHE A 167 -0.43 -7.06 -14.14
CA PHE A 167 0.36 -7.32 -12.94
C PHE A 167 0.63 -5.99 -12.24
N SER A 168 0.21 -5.89 -10.99
CA SER A 168 0.45 -4.70 -10.19
C SER A 168 0.66 -5.05 -8.72
N THR A 169 1.48 -4.25 -8.05
CA THR A 169 1.67 -4.32 -6.60
C THR A 169 1.10 -3.07 -5.94
N PHE A 170 0.98 -3.10 -4.62
CA PHE A 170 0.55 -1.92 -3.86
C PHE A 170 1.62 -0.83 -3.85
N ALA A 171 2.89 -1.23 -3.79
CA ALA A 171 4.03 -0.33 -3.82
C ALA A 171 5.21 -0.99 -4.53
N VAL A 172 6.22 -0.18 -4.83
CA VAL A 172 7.50 -0.60 -5.39
C VAL A 172 8.63 -0.04 -4.54
N LEU A 173 9.62 -0.87 -4.25
CA LEU A 173 10.88 -0.44 -3.62
C LEU A 173 12.02 -0.63 -4.62
N THR A 174 12.70 0.46 -4.96
CA THR A 174 13.79 0.47 -5.95
C THR A 174 15.17 0.22 -5.30
N PRO A 175 16.20 -0.18 -6.07
CA PRO A 175 17.51 -0.52 -5.53
C PRO A 175 18.23 0.63 -4.80
N ASP A 176 17.86 1.87 -5.09
CA ASP A 176 18.34 3.06 -4.38
C ASP A 176 17.61 3.34 -3.06
N GLY A 177 16.73 2.42 -2.64
CA GLY A 177 15.99 2.50 -1.38
C GLY A 177 14.78 3.45 -1.42
N GLN A 178 14.26 3.80 -2.61
CA GLN A 178 13.09 4.66 -2.72
C GLN A 178 11.79 3.85 -2.73
N TRP A 179 10.87 4.24 -1.86
CA TRP A 179 9.51 3.68 -1.82
C TRP A 179 8.60 4.47 -2.74
N HIS A 180 7.97 3.78 -3.67
CA HIS A 180 7.01 4.35 -4.62
C HIS A 180 5.61 3.83 -4.32
N GLU A 181 4.66 4.74 -4.22
CA GLU A 181 3.25 4.40 -3.99
C GLU A 181 2.59 3.89 -5.28
N LYS A 182 1.43 3.29 -5.12
CA LYS A 182 0.67 2.71 -6.24
C LYS A 182 0.39 3.75 -7.33
N GLY A 183 0.78 3.42 -8.55
CA GLY A 183 0.57 4.24 -9.74
C GLY A 183 1.77 5.12 -10.13
N GLU A 184 2.81 5.21 -9.30
CA GLU A 184 4.00 6.03 -9.60
C GLU A 184 4.95 5.32 -10.56
N MET A 185 5.04 3.99 -10.49
CA MET A 185 5.95 3.17 -11.30
C MET A 185 5.27 2.39 -12.43
N GLY A 186 4.05 2.75 -12.80
CA GLY A 186 3.32 2.15 -13.90
C GLY A 186 2.91 0.70 -13.64
N TRP A 187 3.51 -0.27 -14.35
CA TRP A 187 3.13 -1.69 -14.28
C TRP A 187 3.28 -2.32 -12.89
N PHE A 188 4.18 -1.85 -12.09
CA PHE A 188 4.48 -2.43 -10.78
C PHE A 188 3.81 -1.69 -9.61
N GLY A 189 3.31 -0.50 -9.83
CA GLY A 189 2.75 0.27 -8.72
C GLY A 189 1.83 1.41 -9.12
#